data_ad068c73489834c42eebcd021408b73b
#
_entry.id   ad068c73489834c42eebcd021408b73b
#
_cell.length_a   1.000
_cell.length_b   1.000
_cell.length_c   1.000
_cell.angle_alpha   90.00
_cell.angle_beta   90.00
_cell.angle_gamma   90.00
#
_symmetry.space_group_name_H-M   'P 1'
#
loop_
_entity.id
_entity.type
_entity.pdbx_description
1 polymer ?
#
loop_
_entity_poly.entity_id
_entity_poly.type
_entity_poly.pdbx_seq_one_letter_code
_entity_poly.pdbx_strand_id
1 'polypeptide(L)'
;MTRLSVNLNKVALLRNSRNLNIPDVLRAARIVLEAGAQGITVHPRPDGRHIRAADVHGLAQLLQDWPAAEFNIEGNPFEPPLLELARAARPRQCTLVPDDPAAFTSDHGWDLAASGARLRPLIAELKGLGIRVSLFMDPLPEAMAAAAATGADRIELYTEPYARAFGTADEAAVTARYAAAAHSARQSGLGINAGHDLNRANLPHFLASVADVAEVSIGHALIADALESGFAATVAGYLRAMAAAR
;
A
#
# COMPACT_ATOMS: atom_id res chain seq x y z
N MET A 1 -8.69 10.38 -10.35
CA MET A 1 -7.27 10.80 -10.19
C MET A 1 -6.63 9.87 -9.19
N THR A 2 -5.50 9.27 -9.52
CA THR A 2 -4.73 8.38 -8.65
C THR A 2 -4.19 9.15 -7.44
N ARG A 3 -4.32 8.58 -6.23
CA ARG A 3 -3.81 9.16 -4.98
C ARG A 3 -2.41 8.64 -4.68
N LEU A 4 -1.56 9.48 -4.10
CA LEU A 4 -0.27 9.08 -3.53
C LEU A 4 -0.44 8.81 -2.04
N SER A 5 -0.25 7.56 -1.62
CA SER A 5 -0.09 7.17 -0.23
C SER A 5 1.40 6.95 0.07
N VAL A 6 1.91 7.61 1.10
CA VAL A 6 3.31 7.47 1.51
C VAL A 6 3.41 6.39 2.58
N ASN A 7 4.14 5.32 2.26
CA ASN A 7 4.41 4.24 3.22
C ASN A 7 5.61 4.62 4.10
N LEU A 8 5.36 4.71 5.41
CA LEU A 8 6.35 5.20 6.40
C LEU A 8 7.17 4.09 7.08
N ASN A 9 7.05 2.83 6.63
CA ASN A 9 7.76 1.71 7.26
C ASN A 9 9.27 1.94 7.33
N LYS A 10 9.90 2.51 6.29
CA LYS A 10 11.34 2.75 6.25
C LYS A 10 11.78 3.90 7.16
N VAL A 11 10.90 4.89 7.40
CA VAL A 11 11.14 5.92 8.43
C VAL A 11 11.19 5.28 9.82
N ALA A 12 10.22 4.42 10.12
CA ALA A 12 10.17 3.70 11.39
C ALA A 12 11.33 2.71 11.55
N LEU A 13 11.74 2.03 10.46
CA LEU A 13 12.91 1.14 10.46
C LEU A 13 14.19 1.91 10.82
N LEU A 14 14.40 3.07 10.20
CA LEU A 14 15.55 3.93 10.53
C LEU A 14 15.50 4.41 11.98
N ARG A 15 14.33 4.85 12.48
CA ARG A 15 14.14 5.20 13.90
C ARG A 15 14.52 4.04 14.83
N ASN A 16 14.14 2.82 14.48
CA ASN A 16 14.36 1.64 15.33
C ASN A 16 15.83 1.18 15.35
N SER A 17 16.67 1.68 14.45
CA SER A 17 18.11 1.40 14.46
C SER A 17 18.84 2.01 15.67
N ARG A 18 18.21 2.98 16.37
CA ARG A 18 18.73 3.65 17.57
C ARG A 18 17.60 3.96 18.56
N ASN A 19 17.89 4.00 19.86
CA ASN A 19 16.92 4.34 20.92
C ASN A 19 16.79 5.87 21.14
N LEU A 20 16.68 6.64 20.03
CA LEU A 20 16.60 8.11 20.08
C LEU A 20 15.24 8.65 19.61
N ASN A 21 14.31 7.76 19.16
CA ASN A 21 13.01 8.11 18.56
C ASN A 21 13.09 9.07 17.38
N ILE A 22 14.22 9.11 16.67
CA ILE A 22 14.42 9.88 15.44
C ILE A 22 14.89 8.94 14.31
N PRO A 23 14.39 9.17 13.07
CA PRO A 23 13.36 10.14 12.67
C PRO A 23 11.98 9.83 13.29
N ASP A 24 11.21 10.88 13.62
CA ASP A 24 9.86 10.74 14.16
C ASP A 24 8.87 10.44 13.02
N VAL A 25 8.09 9.35 13.16
CA VAL A 25 7.13 8.88 12.16
C VAL A 25 5.97 9.86 11.98
N LEU A 26 5.47 10.46 13.08
CA LEU A 26 4.37 11.43 13.03
C LEU A 26 4.80 12.73 12.38
N ARG A 27 6.03 13.18 12.66
CA ARG A 27 6.61 14.34 11.98
C ARG A 27 6.79 14.09 10.50
N ALA A 28 7.27 12.91 10.10
CA ALA A 28 7.38 12.54 8.69
C ALA A 28 6.01 12.52 8.00
N ALA A 29 4.98 11.95 8.65
CA ALA A 29 3.62 11.96 8.16
C ALA A 29 3.11 13.40 7.92
N ARG A 30 3.30 14.31 8.88
CA ARG A 30 2.91 15.72 8.76
C ARG A 30 3.58 16.37 7.54
N ILE A 31 4.89 16.22 7.39
CA ILE A 31 5.66 16.83 6.28
C ILE A 31 5.15 16.33 4.92
N VAL A 32 4.90 15.02 4.76
CA VAL A 32 4.45 14.49 3.47
C VAL A 32 3.01 14.90 3.16
N LEU A 33 2.14 15.02 4.16
CA LEU A 33 0.76 15.49 4.00
C LEU A 33 0.74 16.98 3.63
N GLU A 34 1.52 17.83 4.31
CA GLU A 34 1.72 19.24 3.98
C GLU A 34 2.27 19.44 2.56
N ALA A 35 3.10 18.51 2.09
CA ALA A 35 3.63 18.50 0.73
C ALA A 35 2.64 18.00 -0.33
N GLY A 36 1.43 17.56 0.06
CA GLY A 36 0.34 17.19 -0.84
C GLY A 36 0.12 15.68 -1.04
N ALA A 37 0.75 14.81 -0.25
CA ALA A 37 0.38 13.40 -0.23
C ALA A 37 -1.09 13.24 0.22
N GLN A 38 -1.81 12.29 -0.40
CA GLN A 38 -3.22 12.07 -0.13
C GLN A 38 -3.50 10.87 0.78
N GLY A 39 -2.46 10.20 1.25
CA GLY A 39 -2.59 9.08 2.19
C GLY A 39 -1.29 8.74 2.90
N ILE A 40 -1.45 8.03 4.00
CA ILE A 40 -0.37 7.42 4.79
C ILE A 40 -0.64 5.93 4.87
N THR A 41 0.39 5.14 4.57
CA THR A 41 0.36 3.69 4.71
C THR A 41 1.37 3.24 5.75
N VAL A 42 0.99 2.29 6.59
CA VAL A 42 1.87 1.65 7.58
C VAL A 42 1.60 0.16 7.68
N HIS A 43 2.65 -0.62 7.94
CA HIS A 43 2.57 -2.07 8.11
C HIS A 43 3.16 -2.48 9.47
N PRO A 44 2.35 -2.56 10.53
CA PRO A 44 2.80 -3.04 11.83
C PRO A 44 3.00 -4.56 11.78
N ARG A 45 4.25 -5.02 11.67
CA ARG A 45 4.57 -6.46 11.67
C ARG A 45 4.62 -7.03 13.09
N PRO A 46 4.41 -8.36 13.27
CA PRO A 46 4.44 -9.01 14.59
C PRO A 46 5.74 -8.77 15.37
N ASP A 47 6.88 -8.72 14.69
CA ASP A 47 8.18 -8.53 15.29
C ASP A 47 8.51 -7.06 15.62
N GLY A 48 7.66 -6.11 15.23
CA GLY A 48 7.86 -4.69 15.52
C GLY A 48 9.10 -4.08 14.87
N ARG A 49 9.67 -4.70 13.80
CA ARG A 49 10.91 -4.26 13.15
C ARG A 49 10.86 -2.81 12.67
N HIS A 50 9.69 -2.28 12.38
CA HIS A 50 9.49 -0.88 11.96
C HIS A 50 8.31 -0.20 12.66
N ILE A 51 7.09 -0.25 12.14
CA ILE A 51 5.91 0.39 12.75
C ILE A 51 5.51 -0.32 14.04
N ARG A 52 5.30 0.45 15.09
CA ARG A 52 4.83 0.01 16.40
C ARG A 52 3.35 0.39 16.59
N ALA A 53 2.68 -0.24 17.55
CA ALA A 53 1.29 0.09 17.87
C ALA A 53 1.10 1.58 18.22
N ALA A 54 2.05 2.17 18.96
CA ALA A 54 2.03 3.58 19.29
C ALA A 54 2.06 4.50 18.06
N ASP A 55 2.78 4.11 16.99
CA ASP A 55 2.80 4.87 15.74
C ASP A 55 1.42 4.85 15.07
N VAL A 56 0.76 3.68 15.07
CA VAL A 56 -0.59 3.53 14.48
C VAL A 56 -1.60 4.42 15.19
N HIS A 57 -1.60 4.38 16.52
CA HIS A 57 -2.51 5.23 17.33
C HIS A 57 -2.21 6.71 17.14
N GLY A 58 -0.93 7.09 17.14
CA GLY A 58 -0.52 8.48 16.91
C GLY A 58 -0.91 8.99 15.53
N LEU A 59 -0.73 8.14 14.47
CA LEU A 59 -1.14 8.49 13.11
C LEU A 59 -2.67 8.59 12.99
N ALA A 60 -3.42 7.70 13.61
CA ALA A 60 -4.89 7.77 13.62
C ALA A 60 -5.38 9.09 14.27
N GLN A 61 -4.72 9.57 15.32
CA GLN A 61 -5.03 10.86 15.95
C GLN A 61 -4.60 12.02 15.04
N LEU A 62 -3.39 11.99 14.51
CA LEU A 62 -2.84 13.05 13.64
C LEU A 62 -3.74 13.25 12.41
N LEU A 63 -4.22 12.17 11.80
CA LEU A 63 -5.02 12.23 10.58
C LEU A 63 -6.43 12.79 10.78
N GLN A 64 -6.88 13.02 12.01
CA GLN A 64 -8.11 13.77 12.28
C GLN A 64 -8.01 15.23 11.79
N ASP A 65 -6.80 15.80 11.77
CA ASP A 65 -6.54 17.13 11.22
C ASP A 65 -6.49 17.14 9.67
N TRP A 66 -6.44 15.96 9.04
CA TRP A 66 -6.42 15.76 7.58
C TRP A 66 -7.55 14.84 7.10
N PRO A 67 -8.82 15.24 7.21
CA PRO A 67 -9.97 14.36 6.91
C PRO A 67 -10.05 13.91 5.45
N ALA A 68 -9.35 14.60 4.54
CA ALA A 68 -9.25 14.22 3.12
C ALA A 68 -8.15 13.18 2.84
N ALA A 69 -7.20 12.99 3.76
CA ALA A 69 -6.14 11.99 3.61
C ALA A 69 -6.64 10.61 4.03
N GLU A 70 -6.19 9.58 3.32
CA GLU A 70 -6.53 8.21 3.65
C GLU A 70 -5.48 7.60 4.57
N PHE A 71 -5.92 6.91 5.61
CA PHE A 71 -5.08 6.07 6.44
C PHE A 71 -5.25 4.62 6.02
N ASN A 72 -4.16 3.95 5.64
CA ASN A 72 -4.12 2.54 5.31
C ASN A 72 -3.21 1.79 6.29
N ILE A 73 -3.73 0.71 6.89
CA ILE A 73 -2.96 -0.21 7.72
C ILE A 73 -2.86 -1.54 6.97
N GLU A 74 -1.64 -2.03 6.78
CA GLU A 74 -1.37 -3.28 6.07
C GLU A 74 -0.96 -4.38 7.04
N GLY A 75 -1.17 -5.63 6.66
CA GLY A 75 -0.64 -6.78 7.37
C GLY A 75 -1.38 -8.09 7.13
N ASN A 76 -0.86 -9.16 7.74
CA ASN A 76 -1.50 -10.46 7.71
C ASN A 76 -2.64 -10.52 8.74
N PRO A 77 -3.90 -10.73 8.32
CA PRO A 77 -5.04 -10.76 9.24
C PRO A 77 -5.07 -12.02 10.13
N PHE A 78 -4.24 -13.00 9.84
CA PHE A 78 -4.11 -14.22 10.65
C PHE A 78 -3.06 -14.10 11.76
N GLU A 79 -2.32 -12.99 11.76
CA GLU A 79 -1.25 -12.70 12.69
C GLU A 79 -1.51 -11.38 13.45
N PRO A 80 -1.17 -11.31 14.76
CA PRO A 80 -1.21 -10.03 15.46
C PRO A 80 -0.12 -9.10 14.88
N PRO A 81 -0.25 -7.77 14.98
CA PRO A 81 -1.32 -7.04 15.69
C PRO A 81 -2.39 -6.43 14.75
N LEU A 82 -2.47 -6.85 13.47
CA LEU A 82 -3.24 -6.15 12.46
C LEU A 82 -4.68 -5.87 12.88
N LEU A 83 -5.45 -6.92 13.21
CA LEU A 83 -6.88 -6.77 13.48
C LEU A 83 -7.16 -5.95 14.73
N GLU A 84 -6.34 -6.08 15.76
CA GLU A 84 -6.45 -5.26 16.98
C GLU A 84 -6.27 -3.77 16.66
N LEU A 85 -5.23 -3.45 15.90
CA LEU A 85 -4.93 -2.08 15.51
C LEU A 85 -5.97 -1.51 14.55
N ALA A 86 -6.47 -2.31 13.61
CA ALA A 86 -7.53 -1.88 12.70
C ALA A 86 -8.84 -1.60 13.45
N ARG A 87 -9.21 -2.43 14.43
CA ARG A 87 -10.39 -2.21 15.31
C ARG A 87 -10.26 -0.93 16.14
N ALA A 88 -9.07 -0.67 16.67
CA ALA A 88 -8.83 0.48 17.54
C ALA A 88 -8.70 1.79 16.74
N ALA A 89 -7.92 1.80 15.66
CA ALA A 89 -7.59 2.99 14.87
C ALA A 89 -8.67 3.35 13.85
N ARG A 90 -9.50 2.37 13.42
CA ARG A 90 -10.52 2.57 12.38
C ARG A 90 -10.01 3.30 11.15
N PRO A 91 -8.96 2.77 10.47
CA PRO A 91 -8.39 3.41 9.30
C PRO A 91 -9.41 3.49 8.17
N ARG A 92 -9.19 4.37 7.21
CA ARG A 92 -10.02 4.43 6.01
C ARG A 92 -9.94 3.15 5.19
N GLN A 93 -8.76 2.50 5.18
CA GLN A 93 -8.49 1.27 4.46
C GLN A 93 -7.63 0.33 5.30
N CYS A 94 -7.84 -0.96 5.11
CA CYS A 94 -6.96 -2.02 5.60
C CYS A 94 -6.58 -2.90 4.40
N THR A 95 -5.27 -3.02 4.12
CA THR A 95 -4.76 -3.92 3.08
C THR A 95 -4.30 -5.23 3.71
N LEU A 96 -4.97 -6.32 3.36
CA LEU A 96 -4.65 -7.65 3.84
C LEU A 96 -3.55 -8.27 2.98
N VAL A 97 -2.44 -8.66 3.61
CA VAL A 97 -1.22 -9.15 2.95
C VAL A 97 -0.91 -10.56 3.47
N PRO A 98 -0.55 -11.54 2.62
CA PRO A 98 -0.28 -12.92 3.03
C PRO A 98 1.13 -13.12 3.62
N ASP A 99 1.69 -12.11 4.26
CA ASP A 99 3.08 -12.14 4.74
C ASP A 99 3.34 -13.28 5.72
N ASP A 100 4.41 -14.03 5.47
CA ASP A 100 5.05 -14.82 6.51
C ASP A 100 5.77 -13.87 7.49
N PRO A 101 5.60 -14.04 8.82
CA PRO A 101 6.33 -13.23 9.81
C PRO A 101 7.85 -13.26 9.62
N ALA A 102 8.40 -14.35 9.10
CA ALA A 102 9.83 -14.50 8.81
C ALA A 102 10.27 -13.83 7.50
N ALA A 103 9.35 -13.49 6.60
CA ALA A 103 9.69 -12.87 5.32
C ALA A 103 10.29 -11.48 5.51
N PHE A 104 11.33 -11.16 4.74
CA PHE A 104 11.98 -9.85 4.81
C PHE A 104 11.06 -8.72 4.35
N THR A 105 10.29 -8.97 3.30
CA THR A 105 9.29 -8.06 2.75
C THR A 105 8.13 -8.88 2.17
N SER A 106 7.02 -8.22 1.83
CA SER A 106 5.92 -8.85 1.09
C SER A 106 6.42 -9.18 -0.31
N ASP A 107 6.27 -10.42 -0.75
CA ASP A 107 6.86 -10.94 -1.99
C ASP A 107 5.88 -11.71 -2.89
N HIS A 108 4.61 -11.86 -2.45
CA HIS A 108 3.57 -12.54 -3.22
C HIS A 108 2.17 -12.10 -2.77
N GLY A 109 1.18 -12.29 -3.65
CA GLY A 109 -0.23 -12.06 -3.37
C GLY A 109 -0.93 -13.26 -2.73
N TRP A 110 -2.21 -13.09 -2.36
CA TRP A 110 -3.02 -14.15 -1.77
C TRP A 110 -3.28 -15.30 -2.75
N ASP A 111 -3.04 -16.54 -2.31
CA ASP A 111 -3.68 -17.74 -2.85
C ASP A 111 -5.11 -17.83 -2.26
N LEU A 112 -6.10 -17.42 -3.04
CA LEU A 112 -7.49 -17.36 -2.62
C LEU A 112 -8.19 -18.72 -2.66
N ALA A 113 -7.64 -19.71 -3.37
CA ALA A 113 -8.14 -21.08 -3.30
C ALA A 113 -7.89 -21.66 -1.90
N ALA A 114 -6.73 -21.40 -1.33
CA ALA A 114 -6.38 -21.84 0.01
C ALA A 114 -6.95 -20.94 1.12
N SER A 115 -6.96 -19.62 0.94
CA SER A 115 -7.18 -18.65 2.01
C SER A 115 -8.54 -17.95 1.97
N GLY A 116 -9.24 -17.95 0.82
CA GLY A 116 -10.43 -17.14 0.60
C GLY A 116 -11.55 -17.40 1.61
N ALA A 117 -11.80 -18.65 1.97
CA ALA A 117 -12.83 -19.00 2.96
C ALA A 117 -12.53 -18.41 4.36
N ARG A 118 -11.25 -18.35 4.75
CA ARG A 118 -10.79 -17.78 6.02
C ARG A 118 -10.81 -16.27 6.03
N LEU A 119 -10.58 -15.62 4.87
CA LEU A 119 -10.57 -14.17 4.72
C LEU A 119 -11.98 -13.57 4.81
N ARG A 120 -13.00 -14.24 4.25
CA ARG A 120 -14.37 -13.71 4.18
C ARG A 120 -14.93 -13.17 5.51
N PRO A 121 -14.91 -13.90 6.64
CA PRO A 121 -15.43 -13.39 7.89
C PRO A 121 -14.65 -12.18 8.41
N LEU A 122 -13.33 -12.12 8.21
CA LEU A 122 -12.49 -11.00 8.63
C LEU A 122 -12.75 -9.76 7.76
N ILE A 123 -12.94 -9.95 6.46
CA ILE A 123 -13.32 -8.87 5.54
C ILE A 123 -14.70 -8.31 5.94
N ALA A 124 -15.67 -9.19 6.19
CA ALA A 124 -17.00 -8.77 6.63
C ALA A 124 -16.98 -8.00 7.96
N GLU A 125 -16.14 -8.42 8.91
CA GLU A 125 -15.92 -7.71 10.17
C GLU A 125 -15.37 -6.31 9.95
N LEU A 126 -14.25 -6.18 9.21
CA LEU A 126 -13.63 -4.89 8.93
C LEU A 126 -14.58 -3.93 8.19
N LYS A 127 -15.34 -4.44 7.22
CA LYS A 127 -16.37 -3.65 6.52
C LYS A 127 -17.50 -3.23 7.45
N GLY A 128 -17.91 -4.08 8.38
CA GLY A 128 -18.88 -3.74 9.44
C GLY A 128 -18.42 -2.61 10.35
N LEU A 129 -17.12 -2.39 10.45
CA LEU A 129 -16.50 -1.25 11.15
C LEU A 129 -16.36 0.00 10.28
N GLY A 130 -16.82 -0.02 9.02
CA GLY A 130 -16.67 1.08 8.05
C GLY A 130 -15.29 1.16 7.40
N ILE A 131 -14.46 0.12 7.53
CA ILE A 131 -13.12 0.06 6.96
C ILE A 131 -13.20 -0.56 5.56
N ARG A 132 -12.67 0.12 4.55
CA ARG A 132 -12.50 -0.43 3.20
C ARG A 132 -11.40 -1.50 3.22
N VAL A 133 -11.65 -2.64 2.60
CA VAL A 133 -10.69 -3.75 2.56
C VAL A 133 -10.08 -3.89 1.18
N SER A 134 -8.74 -3.92 1.13
CA SER A 134 -7.95 -4.22 -0.06
C SER A 134 -7.20 -5.54 0.14
N LEU A 135 -7.08 -6.36 -0.91
CA LEU A 135 -6.28 -7.58 -0.90
C LEU A 135 -5.00 -7.38 -1.70
N PHE A 136 -3.86 -7.72 -1.12
CA PHE A 136 -2.58 -7.73 -1.82
C PHE A 136 -2.53 -8.92 -2.77
N MET A 137 -2.37 -8.66 -4.09
CA MET A 137 -2.58 -9.65 -5.14
C MET A 137 -1.46 -9.62 -6.19
N ASP A 138 -1.07 -10.79 -6.66
CA ASP A 138 -0.31 -10.90 -7.89
C ASP A 138 -1.14 -10.45 -9.11
N PRO A 139 -0.50 -9.97 -10.19
CA PRO A 139 -1.20 -9.52 -11.39
C PRO A 139 -1.71 -10.71 -12.24
N LEU A 140 -2.63 -11.51 -11.67
CA LEU A 140 -3.23 -12.69 -12.26
C LEU A 140 -4.71 -12.40 -12.59
N PRO A 141 -5.08 -12.16 -13.88
CA PRO A 141 -6.45 -11.84 -14.26
C PRO A 141 -7.49 -12.86 -13.78
N GLU A 142 -7.13 -14.14 -13.79
CA GLU A 142 -7.98 -15.26 -13.37
C GLU A 142 -8.28 -15.27 -11.86
N ALA A 143 -7.47 -14.62 -11.04
CA ALA A 143 -7.67 -14.56 -9.59
C ALA A 143 -8.67 -13.46 -9.16
N MET A 144 -8.99 -12.50 -10.03
CA MET A 144 -9.75 -11.29 -9.65
C MET A 144 -11.21 -11.58 -9.29
N ALA A 145 -11.85 -12.52 -9.97
CA ALA A 145 -13.21 -12.95 -9.61
C ALA A 145 -13.25 -13.61 -8.22
N ALA A 146 -12.22 -14.40 -7.87
CA ALA A 146 -12.10 -14.99 -6.54
C ALA A 146 -11.84 -13.91 -5.48
N ALA A 147 -11.05 -12.87 -5.79
CA ALA A 147 -10.84 -11.74 -4.88
C ALA A 147 -12.16 -11.01 -4.60
N ALA A 148 -12.95 -10.71 -5.61
CA ALA A 148 -14.28 -10.11 -5.45
C ALA A 148 -15.22 -11.00 -4.61
N ALA A 149 -15.18 -12.31 -4.80
CA ALA A 149 -16.00 -13.26 -4.06
C ALA A 149 -15.66 -13.34 -2.56
N THR A 150 -14.52 -12.80 -2.11
CA THR A 150 -14.23 -12.66 -0.67
C THR A 150 -15.03 -11.53 -0.01
N GLY A 151 -15.57 -10.60 -0.79
CA GLY A 151 -16.23 -9.39 -0.32
C GLY A 151 -15.30 -8.19 -0.18
N ALA A 152 -14.04 -8.27 -0.62
CA ALA A 152 -13.12 -7.15 -0.64
C ALA A 152 -13.62 -6.00 -1.55
N ASP A 153 -13.21 -4.78 -1.24
CA ASP A 153 -13.59 -3.59 -2.02
C ASP A 153 -12.55 -3.27 -3.10
N ARG A 154 -11.29 -3.61 -2.84
CA ARG A 154 -10.15 -3.33 -3.72
C ARG A 154 -9.18 -4.51 -3.74
N ILE A 155 -8.30 -4.47 -4.72
CA ILE A 155 -7.02 -5.18 -4.72
C ILE A 155 -5.89 -4.17 -4.69
N GLU A 156 -4.73 -4.59 -4.19
CA GLU A 156 -3.47 -3.89 -4.38
C GLU A 156 -2.54 -4.79 -5.18
N LEU A 157 -2.21 -4.37 -6.40
CA LEU A 157 -1.32 -5.12 -7.28
C LEU A 157 0.12 -5.04 -6.75
N TYR A 158 0.74 -6.19 -6.53
CA TYR A 158 2.16 -6.32 -6.22
C TYR A 158 3.01 -5.94 -7.43
N THR A 159 3.77 -4.85 -7.36
CA THR A 159 4.43 -4.24 -8.54
C THR A 159 5.94 -4.44 -8.63
N GLU A 160 6.58 -5.23 -7.75
CA GLU A 160 8.02 -5.54 -7.89
C GLU A 160 8.35 -6.19 -9.26
N PRO A 161 7.59 -7.21 -9.75
CA PRO A 161 7.89 -7.79 -11.05
C PRO A 161 7.83 -6.79 -12.21
N TYR A 162 6.93 -5.79 -12.13
CA TYR A 162 6.89 -4.69 -13.07
C TYR A 162 8.13 -3.79 -12.93
N ALA A 163 8.46 -3.40 -11.70
CA ALA A 163 9.62 -2.53 -11.44
C ALA A 163 10.94 -3.16 -11.93
N ARG A 164 11.08 -4.48 -11.76
CA ARG A 164 12.23 -5.24 -12.24
C ARG A 164 12.29 -5.36 -13.75
N ALA A 165 11.14 -5.47 -14.42
CA ALA A 165 11.06 -5.58 -15.88
C ALA A 165 11.23 -4.22 -16.58
N PHE A 166 11.00 -3.12 -15.88
CA PHE A 166 11.05 -1.77 -16.45
C PHE A 166 12.42 -1.46 -17.08
N GLY A 167 12.43 -1.01 -18.34
CA GLY A 167 13.64 -0.75 -19.13
C GLY A 167 14.31 -2.02 -19.69
N THR A 168 13.71 -3.19 -19.56
CA THR A 168 14.22 -4.45 -20.13
C THR A 168 13.38 -4.91 -21.32
N ALA A 169 13.81 -5.98 -22.00
CA ALA A 169 13.04 -6.59 -23.10
C ALA A 169 11.68 -7.15 -22.66
N ASP A 170 11.49 -7.44 -21.39
CA ASP A 170 10.29 -8.03 -20.83
C ASP A 170 9.23 -6.99 -20.42
N GLU A 171 9.58 -5.69 -20.44
CA GLU A 171 8.72 -4.60 -19.96
C GLU A 171 7.31 -4.65 -20.56
N ALA A 172 7.21 -4.77 -21.88
CA ALA A 172 5.92 -4.73 -22.55
C ALA A 172 5.02 -5.93 -22.16
N ALA A 173 5.59 -7.14 -22.09
CA ALA A 173 4.86 -8.35 -21.74
C ALA A 173 4.41 -8.32 -20.27
N VAL A 174 5.28 -7.85 -19.37
CA VAL A 174 4.96 -7.73 -17.95
C VAL A 174 3.89 -6.66 -17.75
N THR A 175 4.04 -5.47 -18.34
CA THR A 175 3.05 -4.39 -18.25
C THR A 175 1.67 -4.83 -18.76
N ALA A 176 1.61 -5.59 -19.85
CA ALA A 176 0.35 -6.11 -20.38
C ALA A 176 -0.38 -7.02 -19.39
N ARG A 177 0.34 -7.82 -18.58
CA ARG A 177 -0.26 -8.63 -17.50
C ARG A 177 -0.93 -7.77 -16.44
N TYR A 178 -0.28 -6.66 -16.02
CA TYR A 178 -0.87 -5.72 -15.06
C TYR A 178 -2.12 -5.05 -15.61
N ALA A 179 -2.10 -4.62 -16.89
CA ALA A 179 -3.27 -4.06 -17.55
C ALA A 179 -4.42 -5.07 -17.62
N ALA A 180 -4.13 -6.33 -17.97
CA ALA A 180 -5.14 -7.40 -18.02
C ALA A 180 -5.71 -7.72 -16.62
N ALA A 181 -4.87 -7.78 -15.58
CA ALA A 181 -5.31 -8.00 -14.21
C ALA A 181 -6.19 -6.86 -13.70
N ALA A 182 -5.81 -5.61 -13.97
CA ALA A 182 -6.59 -4.43 -13.63
C ALA A 182 -7.95 -4.43 -14.34
N HIS A 183 -7.98 -4.78 -15.62
CA HIS A 183 -9.22 -4.92 -16.39
C HIS A 183 -10.15 -5.97 -15.76
N SER A 184 -9.63 -7.16 -15.45
CA SER A 184 -10.40 -8.24 -14.81
C SER A 184 -10.91 -7.85 -13.43
N ALA A 185 -10.10 -7.15 -12.63
CA ALA A 185 -10.50 -6.65 -11.30
C ALA A 185 -11.69 -5.69 -11.41
N ARG A 186 -11.65 -4.74 -12.37
CA ARG A 186 -12.77 -3.82 -12.63
C ARG A 186 -14.03 -4.54 -13.07
N GLN A 187 -13.93 -5.50 -13.99
CA GLN A 187 -15.06 -6.31 -14.41
C GLN A 187 -15.68 -7.08 -13.23
N SER A 188 -14.88 -7.43 -12.25
CA SER A 188 -15.33 -8.08 -11.01
C SER A 188 -15.83 -7.10 -9.94
N GLY A 189 -15.89 -5.78 -10.23
CA GLY A 189 -16.39 -4.75 -9.32
C GLY A 189 -15.37 -4.27 -8.27
N LEU A 190 -14.08 -4.62 -8.42
CA LEU A 190 -13.01 -4.23 -7.51
C LEU A 190 -12.37 -2.91 -7.93
N GLY A 191 -12.07 -2.04 -6.96
CA GLY A 191 -11.14 -0.94 -7.13
C GLY A 191 -9.69 -1.45 -7.19
N ILE A 192 -8.78 -0.63 -7.73
CA ILE A 192 -7.39 -1.02 -7.97
C ILE A 192 -6.47 -0.07 -7.23
N ASN A 193 -5.63 -0.61 -6.35
CA ASN A 193 -4.45 0.03 -5.80
C ASN A 193 -3.21 -0.67 -6.39
N ALA A 194 -2.05 -0.05 -6.24
CA ALA A 194 -0.78 -0.64 -6.63
C ALA A 194 0.32 -0.22 -5.63
N GLY A 195 1.22 -1.12 -5.33
CA GLY A 195 2.30 -0.84 -4.39
C GLY A 195 3.46 -1.81 -4.55
N HIS A 196 4.59 -1.44 -3.95
CA HIS A 196 5.87 -2.12 -3.96
C HIS A 196 6.76 -1.75 -5.16
N ASP A 197 7.93 -1.13 -4.87
CA ASP A 197 9.02 -0.79 -5.80
C ASP A 197 8.68 0.18 -6.97
N LEU A 198 7.49 0.81 -6.93
CA LEU A 198 7.23 1.95 -7.81
C LEU A 198 8.12 3.14 -7.41
N ASN A 199 8.64 3.83 -8.42
CA ASN A 199 9.53 4.98 -8.27
C ASN A 199 9.24 6.06 -9.32
N ARG A 200 9.91 7.21 -9.25
CA ARG A 200 9.65 8.33 -10.17
C ARG A 200 9.90 8.01 -11.65
N ALA A 201 10.75 7.03 -11.96
CA ALA A 201 11.06 6.66 -13.34
C ALA A 201 10.00 5.73 -13.95
N ASN A 202 9.55 4.71 -13.18
CA ASN A 202 8.64 3.69 -13.69
C ASN A 202 7.13 4.03 -13.49
N LEU A 203 6.81 4.89 -12.51
CA LEU A 203 5.42 5.23 -12.16
C LEU A 203 4.61 5.87 -13.30
N PRO A 204 5.15 6.81 -14.12
CA PRO A 204 4.37 7.39 -15.22
C PRO A 204 3.94 6.34 -16.24
N HIS A 205 4.84 5.45 -16.64
CA HIS A 205 4.54 4.38 -17.58
C HIS A 205 3.51 3.39 -17.02
N PHE A 206 3.65 3.02 -15.73
CA PHE A 206 2.68 2.16 -15.07
C PHE A 206 1.26 2.75 -15.10
N LEU A 207 1.12 4.01 -14.69
CA LEU A 207 -0.19 4.67 -14.62
C LEU A 207 -0.80 4.98 -16.01
N ALA A 208 0.03 5.16 -17.04
CA ALA A 208 -0.44 5.29 -18.42
C ALA A 208 -0.94 3.95 -18.99
N SER A 209 -0.37 2.84 -18.55
CA SER A 209 -0.64 1.50 -19.09
C SER A 209 -1.72 0.74 -18.29
N VAL A 210 -1.83 1.00 -16.98
CA VAL A 210 -2.78 0.33 -16.08
C VAL A 210 -3.89 1.28 -15.71
N ALA A 211 -5.06 1.07 -16.30
CA ALA A 211 -6.19 1.99 -16.13
C ALA A 211 -6.79 1.96 -14.70
N ASP A 212 -7.32 3.11 -14.29
CA ASP A 212 -8.15 3.30 -13.08
C ASP A 212 -7.49 2.89 -11.76
N VAL A 213 -6.17 3.00 -11.67
CA VAL A 213 -5.46 2.89 -10.39
C VAL A 213 -5.92 4.02 -9.47
N ALA A 214 -6.59 3.66 -8.38
CA ALA A 214 -7.15 4.62 -7.44
C ALA A 214 -6.09 5.18 -6.48
N GLU A 215 -5.10 4.36 -6.12
CA GLU A 215 -4.03 4.71 -5.17
C GLU A 215 -2.74 3.98 -5.52
N VAL A 216 -1.63 4.66 -5.32
CA VAL A 216 -0.30 4.04 -5.28
C VAL A 216 0.30 4.23 -3.89
N SER A 217 0.74 3.11 -3.28
CA SER A 217 1.42 3.08 -1.98
C SER A 217 2.92 2.94 -2.21
N ILE A 218 3.69 4.00 -1.92
CA ILE A 218 5.12 4.03 -2.23
C ILE A 218 5.92 4.24 -0.95
N GLY A 219 6.80 3.28 -0.66
CA GLY A 219 7.64 3.27 0.55
C GLY A 219 9.12 3.41 0.23
N HIS A 220 9.78 2.30 -0.08
CA HIS A 220 11.24 2.23 -0.13
C HIS A 220 11.86 3.29 -1.05
N ALA A 221 11.42 3.36 -2.31
CA ALA A 221 11.97 4.30 -3.27
C ALA A 221 11.74 5.77 -2.88
N LEU A 222 10.52 6.10 -2.38
CA LEU A 222 10.21 7.46 -1.94
C LEU A 222 11.06 7.88 -0.74
N ILE A 223 11.27 6.98 0.23
CA ILE A 223 12.09 7.29 1.41
C ILE A 223 13.57 7.41 1.01
N ALA A 224 14.06 6.56 0.10
CA ALA A 224 15.43 6.67 -0.44
C ALA A 224 15.64 8.03 -1.13
N ASP A 225 14.74 8.44 -2.02
CA ASP A 225 14.78 9.77 -2.64
C ASP A 225 14.71 10.91 -1.62
N ALA A 226 13.94 10.72 -0.52
CA ALA A 226 13.81 11.73 0.51
C ALA A 226 15.06 11.90 1.39
N LEU A 227 15.92 10.90 1.48
CA LEU A 227 17.24 11.03 2.11
C LEU A 227 18.17 11.98 1.35
N GLU A 228 17.98 12.08 0.03
CA GLU A 228 18.78 12.97 -0.84
C GLU A 228 18.15 14.38 -0.97
N SER A 229 16.82 14.45 -1.11
CA SER A 229 16.12 15.67 -1.52
C SER A 229 15.22 16.27 -0.43
N GLY A 230 15.04 15.59 0.68
CA GLY A 230 14.04 15.90 1.70
C GLY A 230 12.61 15.51 1.28
N PHE A 231 11.73 15.26 2.27
CA PHE A 231 10.38 14.74 2.05
C PHE A 231 9.52 15.62 1.14
N ALA A 232 9.49 16.92 1.38
CA ALA A 232 8.61 17.83 0.65
C ALA A 232 8.92 17.87 -0.85
N ALA A 233 10.21 18.00 -1.22
CA ALA A 233 10.65 18.00 -2.61
C ALA A 233 10.39 16.65 -3.29
N THR A 234 10.58 15.56 -2.55
CA THR A 234 10.34 14.19 -3.03
C THR A 234 8.85 13.97 -3.33
N VAL A 235 7.95 14.29 -2.39
CA VAL A 235 6.50 14.18 -2.61
C VAL A 235 6.06 14.98 -3.82
N ALA A 236 6.51 16.25 -3.94
CA ALA A 236 6.24 17.06 -5.12
C ALA A 236 6.74 16.42 -6.42
N GLY A 237 7.90 15.73 -6.38
CA GLY A 237 8.44 14.96 -7.49
C GLY A 237 7.54 13.80 -7.91
N TYR A 238 7.05 13.00 -6.96
CA TYR A 238 6.12 11.91 -7.23
C TYR A 238 4.78 12.40 -7.78
N LEU A 239 4.22 13.47 -7.21
CA LEU A 239 2.98 14.07 -7.72
C LEU A 239 3.12 14.56 -9.16
N ARG A 240 4.28 15.17 -9.53
CA ARG A 240 4.57 15.53 -10.93
C ARG A 240 4.69 14.29 -11.84
N ALA A 241 5.37 13.23 -11.38
CA ALA A 241 5.49 11.98 -12.13
C ALA A 241 4.10 11.35 -12.39
N MET A 242 3.21 11.34 -11.40
CA MET A 242 1.83 10.87 -11.55
C MET A 242 1.02 11.75 -12.52
N ALA A 243 1.23 13.05 -12.54
CA ALA A 243 0.54 13.97 -13.45
C ALA A 243 1.01 13.80 -14.90
N ALA A 244 2.25 13.39 -15.14
CA ALA A 244 2.83 13.14 -16.46
C ALA A 244 2.30 11.85 -17.14
N ALA A 245 1.60 10.99 -16.41
CA ALA A 245 1.00 9.75 -16.90
C ALA A 245 -0.33 9.95 -17.67
N ARG A 246 -0.76 11.20 -17.90
CA ARG A 246 -2.06 11.58 -18.48
C ARG A 246 -1.97 12.00 -19.93
#